data_5cf52cd76fec73469b63b68ca1559e5b
#
_entry.id   5cf52cd76fec73469b63b68ca1559e5b
#
_cell.length_a   1.000
_cell.length_b   1.000
_cell.length_c   1.000
_cell.angle_alpha   90.00
_cell.angle_beta   90.00
_cell.angle_gamma   90.00
#
_symmetry.space_group_name_H-M   'P 1'
#
loop_
_entity.id
_entity.type
_entity.pdbx_description
1 polymer ?
#
loop_
_entity_poly.entity_id
_entity_poly.type
_entity_poly.pdbx_seq_one_letter_code
_entity_poly.pdbx_strand_id
1 'polypeptide(L)'
;MTPAFPDARTLLARYGLSAKKSWGQNFLVSERVYRAIVDATVRSGDDWVVEVGSGLGTLTMRLAERVTNGQVVAVEREPDMLKVLKAELGHLDNVVIHPANAMTYDYNGVAKWRGDKIAVCGNLPYQIASQILFRLLESRGQITRI
;
A
#
# COMPACT_ATOMS: atom_id res chain seq x y z
N MET A 1 -8.22 3.82 -24.08
CA MET A 1 -7.67 2.77 -23.19
C MET A 1 -6.60 3.38 -22.30
N THR A 2 -6.75 3.24 -20.99
CA THR A 2 -5.72 3.73 -20.05
C THR A 2 -4.51 2.81 -20.12
N PRO A 3 -3.29 3.35 -20.28
CA PRO A 3 -2.10 2.51 -20.26
C PRO A 3 -2.00 1.74 -18.94
N ALA A 4 -1.53 0.52 -19.00
CA ALA A 4 -1.27 -0.26 -17.80
C ALA A 4 -0.21 0.45 -16.95
N PHE A 5 -0.37 0.39 -15.62
CA PHE A 5 0.63 0.93 -14.71
C PHE A 5 1.96 0.17 -14.90
N PRO A 6 3.10 0.87 -14.92
CA PRO A 6 4.40 0.23 -15.15
C PRO A 6 4.71 -0.84 -14.10
N ASP A 7 5.41 -1.89 -14.51
CA ASP A 7 5.88 -2.89 -13.57
C ASP A 7 7.06 -2.35 -12.73
N ALA A 8 7.44 -3.11 -11.71
CA ALA A 8 8.49 -2.69 -10.78
C ALA A 8 9.83 -2.47 -11.49
N ARG A 9 10.18 -3.34 -12.44
CA ARG A 9 11.44 -3.23 -13.18
C ARG A 9 11.49 -1.95 -13.99
N THR A 10 10.40 -1.61 -14.67
CA THR A 10 10.28 -0.37 -15.45
C THR A 10 10.41 0.85 -14.56
N LEU A 11 9.74 0.85 -13.40
CA LEU A 11 9.82 1.96 -12.45
C LEU A 11 11.21 2.15 -11.89
N LEU A 12 11.87 1.06 -11.48
CA LEU A 12 13.25 1.14 -11.00
C LEU A 12 14.17 1.76 -12.04
N ALA A 13 14.07 1.31 -13.30
CA ALA A 13 14.87 1.85 -14.40
C ALA A 13 14.57 3.34 -14.65
N ARG A 14 13.27 3.71 -14.63
CA ARG A 14 12.83 5.09 -14.87
C ARG A 14 13.43 6.07 -13.87
N TYR A 15 13.57 5.66 -12.61
CA TYR A 15 14.07 6.53 -11.54
C TYR A 15 15.54 6.26 -11.19
N GLY A 16 16.23 5.45 -11.99
CA GLY A 16 17.64 5.14 -11.78
C GLY A 16 17.92 4.39 -10.49
N LEU A 17 16.99 3.57 -10.06
CA LEU A 17 17.08 2.80 -8.82
C LEU A 17 17.40 1.33 -9.11
N SER A 18 18.09 0.69 -8.15
CA SER A 18 18.29 -0.75 -8.14
C SER A 18 17.70 -1.33 -6.88
N ALA A 19 17.19 -2.57 -6.96
CA ALA A 19 16.61 -3.23 -5.81
C ALA A 19 17.67 -3.43 -4.73
N LYS A 20 17.39 -2.98 -3.50
CA LYS A 20 18.26 -3.15 -2.34
C LYS A 20 17.76 -4.31 -1.48
N LYS A 21 18.68 -5.04 -0.87
CA LYS A 21 18.33 -6.12 0.07
C LYS A 21 17.44 -5.62 1.21
N SER A 22 17.68 -4.40 1.69
CA SER A 22 16.89 -3.79 2.75
C SER A 22 15.42 -3.57 2.37
N TRP A 23 15.08 -3.59 1.08
CA TRP A 23 13.70 -3.45 0.59
C TRP A 23 12.95 -4.79 0.55
N GLY A 24 13.63 -5.91 0.86
CA GLY A 24 13.01 -7.23 0.98
C GLY A 24 12.66 -7.92 -0.33
N GLN A 25 13.11 -7.42 -1.48
CA GLN A 25 12.94 -8.04 -2.81
C GLN A 25 11.48 -8.35 -3.17
N ASN A 26 10.51 -7.58 -2.67
CA ASN A 26 9.09 -7.84 -2.87
C ASN A 26 8.52 -7.20 -4.14
N PHE A 27 9.38 -6.79 -5.07
CA PHE A 27 8.95 -6.10 -6.28
C PHE A 27 8.49 -7.03 -7.41
N LEU A 28 8.90 -8.30 -7.37
CA LEU A 28 8.63 -9.24 -8.47
C LEU A 28 7.38 -10.06 -8.17
N VAL A 29 6.24 -9.41 -8.24
CA VAL A 29 4.95 -10.04 -7.98
C VAL A 29 4.17 -10.11 -9.30
N SER A 30 3.54 -11.25 -9.58
CA SER A 30 2.74 -11.42 -10.78
C SER A 30 1.40 -10.71 -10.67
N GLU A 31 0.80 -10.36 -11.80
CA GLU A 31 -0.54 -9.76 -11.87
C GLU A 31 -1.58 -10.60 -11.13
N ARG A 32 -1.45 -11.92 -11.22
CA ARG A 32 -2.33 -12.86 -10.51
C ARG A 32 -2.27 -12.68 -9.00
N VAL A 33 -1.07 -12.48 -8.45
CA VAL A 33 -0.88 -12.28 -7.01
C VAL A 33 -1.44 -10.92 -6.59
N TYR A 34 -1.18 -9.87 -7.35
CA TYR A 34 -1.77 -8.55 -7.07
C TYR A 34 -3.29 -8.63 -7.04
N ARG A 35 -3.89 -9.29 -8.03
CA ARG A 35 -5.34 -9.46 -8.09
C ARG A 35 -5.87 -10.19 -6.86
N ALA A 36 -5.18 -11.26 -6.44
CA ALA A 36 -5.56 -12.02 -5.26
C ALA A 36 -5.54 -11.16 -3.99
N ILE A 37 -4.52 -10.32 -3.83
CA ILE A 37 -4.42 -9.42 -2.68
C ILE A 37 -5.56 -8.40 -2.71
N VAL A 38 -5.81 -7.79 -3.86
CA VAL A 38 -6.87 -6.79 -4.00
C VAL A 38 -8.24 -7.41 -3.74
N ASP A 39 -8.51 -8.58 -4.31
CA ASP A 39 -9.79 -9.29 -4.11
C ASP A 39 -10.02 -9.67 -2.64
N ALA A 40 -8.96 -10.05 -1.93
CA ALA A 40 -9.05 -10.37 -0.50
C ALA A 40 -9.24 -9.13 0.38
N THR A 41 -8.73 -7.98 -0.05
CA THR A 41 -8.71 -6.74 0.74
C THR A 41 -9.95 -5.89 0.52
N VAL A 42 -10.31 -5.66 -0.74
CA VAL A 42 -11.38 -4.72 -1.12
C VAL A 42 -12.68 -5.47 -1.37
N ARG A 43 -13.74 -5.09 -0.66
CA ARG A 43 -15.09 -5.65 -0.82
C ARG A 43 -16.09 -4.64 -1.31
N SER A 44 -15.77 -3.36 -1.21
CA SER A 44 -16.64 -2.26 -1.66
C SER A 44 -15.81 -1.14 -2.24
N GLY A 45 -16.35 -0.43 -3.22
CA GLY A 45 -15.73 0.77 -3.76
C GLY A 45 -15.59 1.91 -2.74
N ASP A 46 -16.27 1.82 -1.61
CA ASP A 46 -16.21 2.80 -0.52
C ASP A 46 -15.14 2.45 0.54
N ASP A 47 -14.46 1.32 0.40
CA ASP A 47 -13.49 0.87 1.39
C ASP A 47 -12.32 1.86 1.51
N TRP A 48 -11.85 2.01 2.74
CA TRP A 48 -10.58 2.67 3.02
C TRP A 48 -9.55 1.60 3.34
N VAL A 49 -8.47 1.62 2.60
CA VAL A 49 -7.40 0.62 2.70
C VAL A 49 -6.11 1.31 3.13
N VAL A 50 -5.50 0.84 4.21
CA VAL A 50 -4.13 1.22 4.54
C VAL A 50 -3.21 0.17 3.95
N GLU A 51 -2.34 0.59 3.06
CA GLU A 51 -1.31 -0.27 2.50
C GLU A 51 0.00 -0.02 3.22
N VAL A 52 0.54 -1.05 3.86
CA VAL A 52 1.81 -0.96 4.57
C VAL A 52 2.95 -1.38 3.66
N GLY A 53 3.98 -0.55 3.58
CA GLY A 53 5.12 -0.81 2.72
C GLY A 53 4.78 -0.68 1.25
N SER A 54 4.24 0.47 0.84
CA SER A 54 3.71 0.68 -0.52
C SER A 54 4.76 0.62 -1.62
N GLY A 55 6.02 0.85 -1.31
CA GLY A 55 7.13 0.71 -2.25
C GLY A 55 6.95 1.57 -3.50
N LEU A 56 6.99 0.92 -4.65
CA LEU A 56 6.89 1.60 -5.96
C LEU A 56 5.47 1.95 -6.37
N GLY A 57 4.45 1.55 -5.60
CA GLY A 57 3.06 1.86 -5.89
C GLY A 57 2.33 0.87 -6.80
N THR A 58 2.95 -0.27 -7.11
CA THR A 58 2.35 -1.26 -8.01
C THR A 58 1.08 -1.88 -7.44
N LEU A 59 1.04 -2.16 -6.14
CA LEU A 59 -0.18 -2.61 -5.47
C LEU A 59 -1.11 -1.42 -5.19
N THR A 60 -0.54 -0.28 -4.80
CA THR A 60 -1.30 0.95 -4.51
C THR A 60 -2.23 1.33 -5.65
N MET A 61 -1.71 1.32 -6.87
CA MET A 61 -2.50 1.67 -8.06
C MET A 61 -3.69 0.73 -8.25
N ARG A 62 -3.49 -0.56 -8.06
CA ARG A 62 -4.54 -1.56 -8.21
C ARG A 62 -5.61 -1.44 -7.13
N LEU A 63 -5.21 -1.10 -5.92
CA LEU A 63 -6.15 -0.80 -4.83
C LEU A 63 -6.97 0.45 -5.17
N ALA A 64 -6.31 1.51 -5.64
CA ALA A 64 -6.97 2.76 -5.98
C ALA A 64 -8.02 2.60 -7.09
N GLU A 65 -7.77 1.73 -8.05
CA GLU A 65 -8.73 1.41 -9.12
C GLU A 65 -10.01 0.75 -8.60
N ARG A 66 -9.92 0.06 -7.45
CA ARG A 66 -11.07 -0.62 -6.84
C ARG A 66 -11.85 0.25 -5.87
N VAL A 67 -11.19 1.14 -5.14
CA VAL A 67 -11.85 1.98 -4.14
C VAL A 67 -12.16 3.37 -4.72
N THR A 68 -12.94 3.40 -5.77
CA THR A 68 -13.24 4.62 -6.53
C THR A 68 -13.94 5.70 -5.70
N ASN A 69 -14.68 5.33 -4.67
CA ASN A 69 -15.34 6.24 -3.73
C ASN A 69 -14.70 6.20 -2.34
N GLY A 70 -13.63 5.46 -2.18
CA GLY A 70 -12.91 5.30 -0.93
C GLY A 70 -11.56 5.97 -0.95
N GLN A 71 -10.61 5.41 -0.20
CA GLN A 71 -9.25 5.92 -0.10
C GLN A 71 -8.24 4.78 0.03
N VAL A 72 -7.07 4.99 -0.55
CA VAL A 72 -5.87 4.21 -0.25
C VAL A 72 -4.92 5.12 0.53
N VAL A 73 -4.56 4.70 1.73
CA VAL A 73 -3.55 5.38 2.53
C VAL A 73 -2.27 4.55 2.40
N ALA A 74 -1.33 5.08 1.62
CA ALA A 74 -0.07 4.40 1.31
C ALA A 74 0.98 4.80 2.35
N VAL A 75 1.37 3.85 3.19
CA VAL A 75 2.38 4.05 4.24
C VAL A 75 3.72 3.53 3.75
N GLU A 76 4.69 4.41 3.63
CA GLU A 76 6.04 4.08 3.17
C GLU A 76 7.05 4.98 3.88
N ARG A 77 8.20 4.44 4.25
CA ARG A 77 9.25 5.22 4.93
C ARG A 77 10.51 5.44 4.09
N GLU A 78 10.75 4.62 3.08
CA GLU A 78 11.97 4.71 2.28
C GLU A 78 11.92 5.94 1.36
N PRO A 79 12.90 6.87 1.45
CA PRO A 79 12.85 8.10 0.66
C PRO A 79 12.80 7.88 -0.85
N ASP A 80 13.54 6.89 -1.36
CA ASP A 80 13.55 6.58 -2.80
C ASP A 80 12.18 6.08 -3.28
N MET A 81 11.52 5.27 -2.46
CA MET A 81 10.17 4.78 -2.75
C MET A 81 9.15 5.90 -2.70
N LEU A 82 9.25 6.78 -1.71
CA LEU A 82 8.36 7.95 -1.59
C LEU A 82 8.44 8.87 -2.80
N LYS A 83 9.63 9.04 -3.36
CA LYS A 83 9.80 9.80 -4.61
C LYS A 83 8.98 9.21 -5.74
N VAL A 84 9.07 7.89 -5.93
CA VAL A 84 8.35 7.19 -6.97
C VAL A 84 6.85 7.27 -6.75
N LEU A 85 6.40 6.99 -5.52
CA LEU A 85 4.97 7.08 -5.16
C LEU A 85 4.39 8.45 -5.48
N LYS A 86 5.05 9.51 -5.06
CA LYS A 86 4.59 10.88 -5.29
C LYS A 86 4.55 11.22 -6.77
N ALA A 87 5.58 10.82 -7.52
CA ALA A 87 5.66 11.12 -8.94
C ALA A 87 4.61 10.35 -9.75
N GLU A 88 4.38 9.08 -9.42
CA GLU A 88 3.49 8.22 -10.21
C GLU A 88 2.02 8.29 -9.74
N LEU A 89 1.76 8.48 -8.45
CA LEU A 89 0.43 8.35 -7.88
C LEU A 89 -0.06 9.59 -7.11
N GLY A 90 0.80 10.58 -6.90
CA GLY A 90 0.45 11.75 -6.09
C GLY A 90 -0.69 12.60 -6.66
N HIS A 91 -1.01 12.44 -7.94
CA HIS A 91 -2.10 13.17 -8.60
C HIS A 91 -3.48 12.51 -8.41
N LEU A 92 -3.54 11.29 -7.89
CA LEU A 92 -4.81 10.58 -7.71
C LEU A 92 -5.55 11.10 -6.48
N ASP A 93 -6.83 11.41 -6.65
CA ASP A 93 -7.66 11.98 -5.59
C ASP A 93 -7.93 11.01 -4.44
N ASN A 94 -7.88 9.71 -4.71
CA ASN A 94 -8.17 8.68 -3.73
C ASN A 94 -6.91 7.96 -3.20
N VAL A 95 -5.75 8.57 -3.34
CA VAL A 95 -4.50 8.08 -2.78
C VAL A 95 -3.89 9.15 -1.90
N VAL A 96 -3.59 8.81 -0.67
CA VAL A 96 -2.86 9.65 0.29
C VAL A 96 -1.57 8.94 0.64
N ILE A 97 -0.45 9.63 0.51
CA ILE A 97 0.88 9.07 0.78
C ILE A 97 1.36 9.59 2.13
N HIS A 98 1.57 8.68 3.08
CA HIS A 98 2.06 9.02 4.41
C HIS A 98 3.48 8.50 4.60
N PRO A 99 4.48 9.39 4.66
CA PRO A 99 5.85 9.01 5.02
C PRO A 99 5.89 8.59 6.49
N ALA A 100 5.87 7.29 6.74
CA ALA A 100 5.80 6.79 8.11
C ALA A 100 6.30 5.36 8.20
N ASN A 101 6.64 4.95 9.42
CA ASN A 101 7.01 3.59 9.75
C ASN A 101 5.75 2.79 10.12
N ALA A 102 5.50 1.70 9.40
CA ALA A 102 4.34 0.84 9.64
C ALA A 102 4.28 0.28 11.07
N MET A 103 5.43 0.13 11.73
CA MET A 103 5.51 -0.36 13.12
C MET A 103 4.95 0.62 14.15
N THR A 104 4.97 1.91 13.84
CA THR A 104 4.53 2.97 14.76
C THR A 104 3.36 3.78 14.22
N TYR A 105 2.84 3.40 13.06
CA TYR A 105 1.76 4.13 12.40
C TYR A 105 0.47 4.09 13.22
N ASP A 106 -0.27 5.17 13.20
CA ASP A 106 -1.55 5.30 13.92
C ASP A 106 -2.73 4.81 13.04
N TYR A 107 -2.95 3.51 13.06
CA TYR A 107 -4.06 2.90 12.30
C TYR A 107 -5.43 3.34 12.83
N ASN A 108 -5.56 3.51 14.14
CA ASN A 108 -6.80 3.99 14.74
C ASN A 108 -7.14 5.40 14.27
N GLY A 109 -6.13 6.24 14.06
CA GLY A 109 -6.30 7.59 13.54
C GLY A 109 -6.93 7.61 12.15
N VAL A 110 -6.56 6.65 11.29
CA VAL A 110 -7.16 6.55 9.95
C VAL A 110 -8.63 6.14 10.04
N ALA A 111 -8.95 5.16 10.89
CA ALA A 111 -10.34 4.75 11.11
C ALA A 111 -11.19 5.91 11.65
N LYS A 112 -10.63 6.67 12.58
CA LYS A 112 -11.28 7.87 13.12
C LYS A 112 -11.49 8.92 12.04
N TRP A 113 -10.51 9.13 11.19
CA TRP A 113 -10.60 10.06 10.07
C TRP A 113 -11.72 9.66 9.11
N ARG A 114 -11.78 8.38 8.75
CA ARG A 114 -12.87 7.84 7.94
C ARG A 114 -14.23 7.92 8.63
N GLY A 115 -14.27 7.72 9.93
CA GLY A 115 -15.52 7.56 10.71
C GLY A 115 -16.06 6.13 10.64
N ASP A 116 -15.26 5.16 10.25
CA ASP A 116 -15.62 3.75 10.14
C ASP A 116 -14.33 2.90 10.11
N LYS A 117 -14.50 1.58 10.12
CA LYS A 117 -13.39 0.62 10.11
C LYS A 117 -12.63 0.66 8.78
N ILE A 118 -11.38 0.23 8.83
CA ILE A 118 -10.48 0.19 7.68
C ILE A 118 -10.06 -1.24 7.37
N ALA A 119 -9.63 -1.47 6.13
CA ALA A 119 -8.91 -2.68 5.74
C ALA A 119 -7.41 -2.37 5.68
N VAL A 120 -6.59 -3.37 5.94
CA VAL A 120 -5.14 -3.23 5.89
C VAL A 120 -4.58 -4.33 5.01
N CYS A 121 -3.63 -4.00 4.16
CA CYS A 121 -2.88 -4.99 3.39
C CYS A 121 -1.45 -4.53 3.18
N GLY A 122 -0.62 -5.41 2.67
CA GLY A 122 0.74 -5.09 2.32
C GLY A 122 1.46 -6.30 1.77
N ASN A 123 2.48 -6.05 0.96
CA ASN A 123 3.41 -7.05 0.49
C ASN A 123 4.76 -6.78 1.16
N LEU A 124 4.96 -7.36 2.33
CA LEU A 124 6.02 -7.00 3.25
C LEU A 124 7.19 -7.96 3.22
N PRO A 125 8.42 -7.48 3.54
CA PRO A 125 9.53 -8.37 3.84
C PRO A 125 9.16 -9.34 4.96
N TYR A 126 9.58 -10.58 4.80
CA TYR A 126 9.24 -11.66 5.72
C TYR A 126 9.62 -11.34 7.17
N GLN A 127 10.77 -10.67 7.36
CA GLN A 127 11.33 -10.41 8.69
C GLN A 127 10.48 -9.46 9.54
N ILE A 128 9.72 -8.56 8.90
CA ILE A 128 8.93 -7.55 9.63
C ILE A 128 7.43 -7.82 9.61
N ALA A 129 6.98 -8.75 8.77
CA ALA A 129 5.55 -9.01 8.58
C ALA A 129 4.86 -9.42 9.88
N SER A 130 5.47 -10.31 10.67
CA SER A 130 4.89 -10.76 11.94
C SER A 130 4.79 -9.64 12.96
N GLN A 131 5.80 -8.77 13.04
CA GLN A 131 5.80 -7.63 13.97
C GLN A 131 4.70 -6.64 13.61
N ILE A 132 4.53 -6.36 12.32
CA ILE A 132 3.46 -5.48 11.85
C ILE A 132 2.10 -6.11 12.14
N LEU A 133 1.94 -7.40 11.92
CA LEU A 133 0.69 -8.11 12.24
C LEU A 133 0.32 -7.96 13.72
N PHE A 134 1.29 -8.15 14.63
CA PHE A 134 1.05 -7.95 16.06
C PHE A 134 0.62 -6.52 16.37
N ARG A 135 1.25 -5.54 15.73
CA ARG A 135 0.87 -4.13 15.88
C ARG A 135 -0.56 -3.89 15.41
N LEU A 136 -0.96 -4.48 14.29
CA LEU A 136 -2.32 -4.36 13.76
C LEU A 136 -3.37 -5.00 14.67
N LEU A 137 -3.03 -6.11 15.34
CA LEU A 137 -3.93 -6.76 16.28
C LEU A 137 -4.29 -5.88 17.47
N GLU A 138 -3.43 -4.94 17.84
CA GLU A 138 -3.75 -3.94 18.87
C GLU A 138 -4.90 -3.02 18.44
N SER A 139 -5.09 -2.83 17.14
CA SER A 139 -6.14 -2.00 16.57
C SER A 139 -7.29 -2.82 15.96
N ARG A 140 -7.39 -4.10 16.29
CA ARG A 140 -8.33 -5.02 15.65
C ARG A 140 -9.78 -4.59 15.67
N GLY A 141 -10.17 -3.77 16.66
CA GLY A 141 -11.53 -3.23 16.74
C GLY A 141 -11.86 -2.22 15.64
N GLN A 142 -10.84 -1.65 15.00
CA GLN A 142 -10.96 -0.65 13.95
C GLN A 142 -10.64 -1.20 12.55
N ILE A 143 -10.27 -2.47 12.47
CA ILE A 143 -9.83 -3.11 11.24
C ILE A 143 -10.79 -4.24 10.87
N THR A 144 -11.29 -4.22 9.64
CA THR A 144 -12.20 -5.26 9.15
C THR A 144 -11.45 -6.47 8.60
N ARG A 145 -10.28 -6.23 7.97
CA ARG A 145 -9.49 -7.26 7.29
C ARG A 145 -8.01 -6.88 7.30
N ILE A 146 -7.18 -7.90 7.35
CA ILE A 146 -5.73 -7.76 7.21
C ILE A 146 -5.27 -8.75 6.14
#